data_42c2fa621391849ff617e7440531d4c1
#
_entry.id   42c2fa621391849ff617e7440531d4c1
#
_cell.length_a   1.000
_cell.length_b   1.000
_cell.length_c   1.000
_cell.angle_alpha   90.00
_cell.angle_beta   90.00
_cell.angle_gamma   90.00
#
_symmetry.space_group_name_H-M   'P 1'
#
loop_
_entity.id
_entity.type
_entity.pdbx_description
1 polymer ?
#
loop_
_entity_poly.entity_id
_entity_poly.type
_entity_poly.pdbx_seq_one_letter_code
_entity_poly.pdbx_strand_id
1 'polypeptide(L)'
;MHRMMNLCLALVLAAYLSGCQSVAGEEMVGAPDEVVNTLKGIDMVYASYNGQELSARGGEGCCIDIPAKWHPGMTATVEWTVDEHRDTNLGGSKKPHPDTPEWVIWGKIHESQYVTRRAVVPVPRYDNISSLTVVFLPCNQVVPIIDEVERGRVMNTEGFGLVDYDAVIQKRLGAKKSCPKS
;
A
#
# COMPACT_ATOMS: atom_id res chain seq x y z
N MET A 1 -1.48 40.96 48.52
CA MET A 1 -0.84 40.65 47.23
C MET A 1 -0.24 39.23 47.22
N HIS A 2 0.48 38.72 48.21
CA HIS A 2 1.11 37.40 48.23
C HIS A 2 0.15 36.19 48.06
N ARG A 3 -1.08 36.26 48.61
CA ARG A 3 -2.06 35.16 48.50
C ARG A 3 -2.61 34.95 47.08
N MET A 4 -2.78 36.02 46.31
CA MET A 4 -3.24 35.92 44.91
C MET A 4 -2.15 35.37 43.98
N MET A 5 -0.88 35.72 44.24
CA MET A 5 0.25 35.26 43.48
C MET A 5 0.49 33.75 43.64
N ASN A 6 0.30 33.20 44.82
CA ASN A 6 0.41 31.78 45.07
C ASN A 6 -0.72 30.95 44.41
N LEU A 7 -1.92 31.52 44.29
CA LEU A 7 -3.06 30.86 43.64
C LEU A 7 -2.86 30.75 42.14
N CYS A 8 -2.30 31.78 41.49
CA CYS A 8 -1.98 31.78 40.07
C CYS A 8 -0.85 30.79 39.74
N LEU A 9 0.17 30.70 40.62
CA LEU A 9 1.27 29.77 40.43
C LEU A 9 0.81 28.30 40.52
N ALA A 10 -0.09 27.97 41.47
CA ALA A 10 -0.67 26.65 41.61
C ALA A 10 -1.54 26.23 40.40
N LEU A 11 -2.29 27.16 39.81
CA LEU A 11 -3.09 26.91 38.61
C LEU A 11 -2.25 26.67 37.36
N VAL A 12 -1.11 27.35 37.23
CA VAL A 12 -0.19 27.14 36.10
C VAL A 12 0.52 25.78 36.21
N LEU A 13 0.94 25.38 37.43
CA LEU A 13 1.53 24.05 37.62
C LEU A 13 0.53 22.90 37.35
N ALA A 14 -0.75 23.06 37.69
CA ALA A 14 -1.78 22.05 37.40
C ALA A 14 -2.02 21.87 35.89
N ALA A 15 -1.85 22.92 35.10
CA ALA A 15 -2.00 22.86 33.64
C ALA A 15 -0.83 22.08 32.95
N TYR A 16 0.34 22.04 33.55
CA TYR A 16 1.47 21.27 33.01
C TYR A 16 1.43 19.78 33.32
N LEU A 17 0.64 19.34 34.27
CA LEU A 17 0.53 17.91 34.63
C LEU A 17 -0.54 17.15 33.83
N SER A 18 -1.37 17.84 33.05
CA SER A 18 -2.37 17.23 32.18
C SER A 18 -1.83 16.79 30.81
N GLY A 19 -0.54 16.99 30.52
CA GLY A 19 0.06 16.80 29.22
C GLY A 19 0.66 15.41 28.94
N CYS A 20 0.66 14.49 29.88
CA CYS A 20 1.10 13.11 29.66
C CYS A 20 -0.09 12.13 29.74
N GLN A 21 -1.09 12.31 28.89
CA GLN A 21 -1.85 11.15 28.46
C GLN A 21 -0.90 10.37 27.55
N SER A 22 -0.33 9.26 28.07
CA SER A 22 0.21 8.22 27.22
C SER A 22 -0.91 7.85 26.25
N VAL A 23 -0.80 8.22 25.00
CA VAL A 23 -1.56 7.59 23.93
C VAL A 23 -1.17 6.12 24.08
N ALA A 24 -2.05 5.31 24.67
CA ALA A 24 -1.90 3.87 24.68
C ALA A 24 -1.72 3.51 23.21
N GLY A 25 -0.53 3.01 22.83
CA GLY A 25 -0.22 2.67 21.46
C GLY A 25 -1.32 1.73 20.98
N GLU A 26 -1.83 1.96 19.79
CA GLU A 26 -2.80 1.08 19.17
C GLU A 26 -2.23 -0.34 19.14
N GLU A 27 -3.00 -1.32 19.59
CA GLU A 27 -2.59 -2.73 19.56
C GLU A 27 -2.41 -3.14 18.08
N MET A 28 -1.23 -3.65 17.74
CA MET A 28 -0.87 -4.07 16.39
C MET A 28 -0.79 -5.58 16.30
N VAL A 29 -1.16 -6.13 15.15
CA VAL A 29 -1.07 -7.55 14.82
C VAL A 29 -0.23 -7.70 13.56
N GLY A 30 0.79 -8.56 13.60
CA GLY A 30 1.57 -8.93 12.44
C GLY A 30 0.75 -9.85 11.52
N ALA A 31 0.60 -9.46 10.25
CA ALA A 31 -0.12 -10.21 9.24
C ALA A 31 0.75 -10.47 8.01
N PRO A 32 0.63 -11.63 7.34
CA PRO A 32 1.23 -11.84 6.04
C PRO A 32 0.78 -10.78 5.04
N ASP A 33 1.63 -10.46 4.07
CA ASP A 33 1.30 -9.52 3.00
C ASP A 33 1.31 -10.18 1.62
N GLU A 34 0.50 -9.65 0.73
CA GLU A 34 0.42 -10.03 -0.68
C GLU A 34 0.19 -8.79 -1.55
N VAL A 35 0.93 -8.69 -2.64
CA VAL A 35 0.72 -7.65 -3.66
C VAL A 35 0.08 -8.25 -4.90
N VAL A 36 -1.06 -7.72 -5.29
CA VAL A 36 -1.79 -8.12 -6.50
C VAL A 36 -1.74 -6.98 -7.52
N ASN A 37 -0.95 -7.16 -8.56
CA ASN A 37 -0.84 -6.20 -9.65
C ASN A 37 -1.74 -6.61 -10.82
N THR A 38 -2.83 -5.88 -11.04
CA THR A 38 -3.77 -6.13 -12.15
C THR A 38 -3.48 -5.25 -13.38
N LEU A 39 -2.32 -4.57 -13.42
CA LEU A 39 -1.95 -3.65 -14.48
C LEU A 39 -1.19 -4.41 -15.59
N LYS A 40 -1.84 -4.61 -16.74
CA LYS A 40 -1.22 -5.34 -17.86
C LYS A 40 0.00 -4.60 -18.40
N GLY A 41 1.11 -5.31 -18.53
CA GLY A 41 2.34 -4.78 -19.11
C GLY A 41 3.14 -3.83 -18.21
N ILE A 42 2.73 -3.68 -16.95
CA ILE A 42 3.40 -2.87 -15.93
C ILE A 42 3.92 -3.79 -14.84
N ASP A 43 5.22 -3.73 -14.55
CA ASP A 43 5.81 -4.51 -13.46
C ASP A 43 5.84 -3.71 -12.16
N MET A 44 5.43 -4.35 -11.07
CA MET A 44 5.60 -3.80 -9.74
C MET A 44 7.04 -4.06 -9.27
N VAL A 45 7.79 -2.99 -9.03
CA VAL A 45 9.19 -3.07 -8.60
C VAL A 45 9.29 -3.01 -7.09
N TYR A 46 8.49 -2.15 -6.48
CA TYR A 46 8.46 -1.90 -5.04
C TYR A 46 7.05 -1.51 -4.61
N ALA A 47 6.66 -1.87 -3.41
CA ALA A 47 5.47 -1.35 -2.75
C ALA A 47 5.69 -1.29 -1.23
N SER A 48 5.01 -0.35 -0.58
CA SER A 48 4.97 -0.26 0.88
C SER A 48 3.59 0.15 1.38
N TYR A 49 3.27 -0.26 2.60
CA TYR A 49 2.05 0.07 3.32
C TYR A 49 2.42 0.71 4.66
N ASN A 50 2.05 1.96 4.88
CA ASN A 50 2.46 2.75 6.04
C ASN A 50 3.97 2.73 6.31
N GLY A 51 4.78 2.72 5.24
CA GLY A 51 6.23 2.67 5.30
C GLY A 51 6.84 1.29 5.52
N GLN A 52 6.03 0.24 5.69
CA GLN A 52 6.48 -1.15 5.77
C GLN A 52 6.52 -1.75 4.36
N GLU A 53 7.65 -2.34 3.97
CA GLU A 53 7.85 -2.92 2.65
C GLU A 53 6.95 -4.14 2.44
N LEU A 54 6.34 -4.24 1.26
CA LEU A 54 5.49 -5.34 0.84
C LEU A 54 6.22 -6.26 -0.14
N SER A 55 5.75 -7.50 -0.25
CA SER A 55 6.25 -8.52 -1.18
C SER A 55 5.86 -8.21 -2.63
N ALA A 56 6.33 -7.08 -3.17
CA ALA A 56 5.91 -6.52 -4.45
C ALA A 56 6.25 -7.40 -5.67
N ARG A 57 7.22 -8.30 -5.56
CA ARG A 57 7.66 -9.19 -6.67
C ARG A 57 6.90 -10.51 -6.75
N GLY A 58 5.81 -10.64 -6.00
CA GLY A 58 4.97 -11.83 -5.93
C GLY A 58 5.36 -12.79 -4.79
N GLY A 59 4.38 -13.56 -4.34
CA GLY A 59 4.48 -14.41 -3.16
C GLY A 59 3.91 -13.74 -1.93
N GLU A 60 3.81 -14.52 -0.86
CA GLU A 60 3.44 -14.02 0.46
C GLU A 60 4.69 -13.59 1.21
N GLY A 61 4.66 -12.38 1.74
CA GLY A 61 5.66 -11.88 2.67
C GLY A 61 5.22 -12.00 4.12
N CYS A 62 6.10 -11.69 5.03
CA CYS A 62 5.77 -11.56 6.45
C CYS A 62 6.68 -10.50 7.11
N CYS A 63 6.22 -9.74 7.99
CA CYS A 63 4.84 -9.51 8.48
C CYS A 63 4.61 -8.01 8.51
N ILE A 64 3.43 -7.58 8.13
CA ILE A 64 3.03 -6.18 8.17
C ILE A 64 2.21 -5.95 9.43
N ASP A 65 2.56 -4.92 10.20
CA ASP A 65 1.81 -4.53 11.38
C ASP A 65 0.52 -3.80 11.00
N ILE A 66 -0.60 -4.36 11.43
CA ILE A 66 -1.94 -3.84 11.20
C ILE A 66 -2.59 -3.58 12.56
N PRO A 67 -3.34 -2.47 12.75
CA PRO A 67 -4.13 -2.27 13.95
C PRO A 67 -5.04 -3.46 14.24
N ALA A 68 -5.04 -3.95 15.48
CA ALA A 68 -5.84 -5.12 15.87
C ALA A 68 -7.35 -4.87 15.72
N LYS A 69 -7.77 -3.60 15.74
CA LYS A 69 -9.18 -3.20 15.63
C LYS A 69 -9.37 -2.10 14.59
N TRP A 70 -10.32 -2.34 13.71
CA TRP A 70 -10.73 -1.29 12.78
C TRP A 70 -11.55 -0.20 13.48
N HIS A 71 -11.38 1.04 13.05
CA HIS A 71 -12.24 2.16 13.44
C HIS A 71 -12.57 3.05 12.23
N PRO A 72 -13.71 3.77 12.27
CA PRO A 72 -14.08 4.67 11.19
C PRO A 72 -13.03 5.74 10.92
N GLY A 73 -12.79 6.02 9.64
CA GLY A 73 -11.83 7.03 9.21
C GLY A 73 -10.38 6.55 9.10
N MET A 74 -10.10 5.25 9.33
CA MET A 74 -8.78 4.69 9.11
C MET A 74 -8.34 4.89 7.66
N THR A 75 -7.10 5.34 7.50
CA THR A 75 -6.43 5.46 6.20
C THR A 75 -5.05 4.83 6.28
N ALA A 76 -4.55 4.43 5.13
CA ALA A 76 -3.18 3.97 4.98
C ALA A 76 -2.48 4.75 3.87
N THR A 77 -1.19 4.96 4.03
CA THR A 77 -0.33 5.46 2.96
C THR A 77 0.25 4.26 2.22
N VAL A 78 -0.01 4.19 0.91
CA VAL A 78 0.63 3.23 0.03
C VAL A 78 1.55 3.97 -0.91
N GLU A 79 2.81 3.53 -0.97
CA GLU A 79 3.80 4.02 -1.93
C GLU A 79 4.24 2.85 -2.80
N TRP A 80 4.38 3.07 -4.11
CA TRP A 80 4.80 2.01 -5.02
C TRP A 80 5.61 2.56 -6.18
N THR A 81 6.50 1.72 -6.69
CA THR A 81 7.32 2.00 -7.86
C THR A 81 7.03 0.96 -8.94
N VAL A 82 6.80 1.43 -10.15
CA VAL A 82 6.48 0.59 -11.31
C VAL A 82 7.46 0.79 -12.44
N ASP A 83 7.66 -0.27 -13.20
CA ASP A 83 8.25 -0.28 -14.52
C ASP A 83 7.12 -0.29 -15.57
N GLU A 84 6.96 0.82 -16.27
CA GLU A 84 5.95 0.98 -17.33
C GLU A 84 6.45 0.53 -18.71
N HIS A 85 7.72 0.18 -18.83
CA HIS A 85 8.40 -0.06 -20.11
C HIS A 85 9.22 -1.36 -20.13
N ARG A 86 8.82 -2.37 -19.40
CA ARG A 86 9.43 -3.68 -19.13
C ARG A 86 10.62 -4.10 -20.05
N ASP A 87 10.49 -3.93 -21.37
CA ASP A 87 11.44 -4.44 -22.35
C ASP A 87 12.11 -3.35 -23.20
N THR A 88 11.84 -2.07 -22.90
CA THR A 88 12.36 -0.94 -23.66
C THR A 88 12.65 0.24 -22.76
N ASN A 89 13.73 0.97 -23.05
CA ASN A 89 13.96 2.27 -22.43
C ASN A 89 13.20 3.37 -23.21
N LEU A 90 12.94 4.49 -22.53
CA LEU A 90 12.51 5.72 -23.20
C LEU A 90 13.53 6.07 -24.29
N GLY A 91 13.05 6.27 -25.51
CA GLY A 91 13.94 6.39 -26.70
C GLY A 91 14.01 5.12 -27.54
N GLY A 92 13.33 4.03 -27.13
CA GLY A 92 13.14 2.82 -27.96
C GLY A 92 14.28 1.81 -27.91
N SER A 93 15.29 2.00 -27.06
CA SER A 93 16.34 1.01 -26.84
C SER A 93 15.78 -0.25 -26.21
N LYS A 94 15.83 -1.36 -26.96
CA LYS A 94 15.35 -2.67 -26.50
C LYS A 94 16.30 -3.29 -25.50
N LYS A 95 15.75 -4.11 -24.63
CA LYS A 95 16.44 -4.91 -23.63
C LYS A 95 17.49 -5.82 -24.30
N PRO A 96 18.77 -5.68 -23.99
CA PRO A 96 19.82 -6.55 -24.53
C PRO A 96 19.75 -7.97 -23.95
N HIS A 97 20.55 -8.85 -24.50
CA HIS A 97 20.72 -10.20 -23.92
C HIS A 97 21.37 -10.07 -22.53
N PRO A 98 20.91 -10.83 -21.52
CA PRO A 98 21.59 -10.95 -20.23
C PRO A 98 23.08 -11.32 -20.42
N ASP A 99 23.91 -10.97 -19.47
CA ASP A 99 25.35 -11.27 -19.44
C ASP A 99 26.20 -10.49 -20.51
N THR A 100 25.67 -9.45 -21.11
CA THR A 100 26.43 -8.55 -21.98
C THR A 100 26.78 -7.24 -21.28
N PRO A 101 27.88 -6.54 -21.66
CA PRO A 101 28.20 -5.23 -21.12
C PRO A 101 27.07 -4.22 -21.33
N GLU A 102 26.38 -4.31 -22.46
CA GLU A 102 25.23 -3.47 -22.83
C GLU A 102 24.07 -3.65 -21.85
N TRP A 103 23.88 -4.86 -21.30
CA TRP A 103 22.86 -5.14 -20.30
C TRP A 103 23.02 -4.27 -19.05
N VAL A 104 24.24 -4.11 -18.56
CA VAL A 104 24.52 -3.32 -17.36
C VAL A 104 24.22 -1.84 -17.59
N ILE A 105 24.60 -1.32 -18.76
CA ILE A 105 24.34 0.08 -19.13
C ILE A 105 22.85 0.30 -19.33
N TRP A 106 22.22 -0.60 -20.09
CA TRP A 106 20.78 -0.56 -20.34
C TRP A 106 19.98 -0.60 -19.03
N GLY A 107 20.34 -1.49 -18.11
CA GLY A 107 19.68 -1.66 -16.82
C GLY A 107 19.71 -0.39 -15.97
N LYS A 108 20.86 0.27 -15.87
CA LYS A 108 20.98 1.55 -15.14
C LYS A 108 20.09 2.66 -15.72
N ILE A 109 20.01 2.75 -17.04
CA ILE A 109 19.12 3.70 -17.71
C ILE A 109 17.66 3.30 -17.44
N HIS A 110 17.34 2.02 -17.54
CA HIS A 110 16.01 1.48 -17.34
C HIS A 110 15.48 1.76 -15.92
N GLU A 111 16.26 1.43 -14.91
CA GLU A 111 15.92 1.68 -13.50
C GLU A 111 15.68 3.17 -13.21
N SER A 112 16.39 4.07 -13.90
CA SER A 112 16.19 5.52 -13.74
C SER A 112 14.84 6.02 -14.29
N GLN A 113 14.13 5.17 -15.05
CA GLN A 113 12.83 5.48 -15.66
C GLN A 113 11.65 4.94 -14.87
N TYR A 114 11.90 4.24 -13.77
CA TYR A 114 10.85 3.77 -12.88
C TYR A 114 10.06 4.94 -12.30
N VAL A 115 8.76 4.73 -12.18
CA VAL A 115 7.84 5.77 -11.72
C VAL A 115 7.34 5.45 -10.32
N THR A 116 7.66 6.29 -9.36
CA THR A 116 7.16 6.19 -8.00
C THR A 116 5.87 6.98 -7.83
N ARG A 117 4.91 6.37 -7.15
CA ARG A 117 3.60 6.94 -6.85
C ARG A 117 3.27 6.74 -5.38
N ARG A 118 2.38 7.59 -4.88
CA ARG A 118 1.90 7.55 -3.50
C ARG A 118 0.42 7.88 -3.45
N ALA A 119 -0.33 7.17 -2.62
CA ALA A 119 -1.72 7.47 -2.32
C ALA A 119 -2.00 7.28 -0.84
N VAL A 120 -2.91 8.09 -0.31
CA VAL A 120 -3.57 7.83 0.97
C VAL A 120 -4.93 7.23 0.65
N VAL A 121 -5.15 6.01 1.11
CA VAL A 121 -6.34 5.23 0.80
C VAL A 121 -7.13 4.92 2.06
N PRO A 122 -8.47 4.87 2.00
CA PRO A 122 -9.26 4.41 3.12
C PRO A 122 -8.97 2.93 3.37
N VAL A 123 -8.91 2.55 4.63
CA VAL A 123 -8.82 1.14 5.04
C VAL A 123 -10.25 0.62 5.21
N PRO A 124 -10.68 -0.35 4.38
CA PRO A 124 -11.99 -0.96 4.52
C PRO A 124 -12.16 -1.62 5.90
N ARG A 125 -13.42 -1.71 6.35
CA ARG A 125 -13.72 -2.40 7.60
C ARG A 125 -13.23 -3.84 7.55
N TYR A 126 -12.64 -4.28 8.65
CA TYR A 126 -12.29 -5.67 8.89
C TYR A 126 -12.70 -6.07 10.31
N ASP A 127 -13.15 -7.29 10.44
CA ASP A 127 -13.46 -7.92 11.73
C ASP A 127 -12.51 -9.10 12.01
N ASN A 128 -11.94 -9.70 10.92
CA ASN A 128 -11.00 -10.82 11.00
C ASN A 128 -9.76 -10.52 10.13
N ILE A 129 -8.61 -10.42 10.77
CA ILE A 129 -7.33 -10.21 10.08
C ILE A 129 -6.78 -11.57 9.66
N SER A 130 -6.65 -11.82 8.35
CA SER A 130 -5.94 -13.01 7.83
C SER A 130 -4.62 -12.63 7.19
N SER A 131 -4.63 -11.62 6.33
CA SER A 131 -3.47 -11.08 5.62
C SER A 131 -3.77 -9.68 5.15
N LEU A 132 -2.74 -8.92 4.77
CA LEU A 132 -2.90 -7.68 4.01
C LEU A 132 -2.71 -7.99 2.52
N THR A 133 -3.75 -7.91 1.72
CA THR A 133 -3.64 -7.94 0.26
C THR A 133 -3.77 -6.52 -0.28
N VAL A 134 -2.75 -6.01 -0.98
CA VAL A 134 -2.79 -4.69 -1.61
C VAL A 134 -2.97 -4.87 -3.12
N VAL A 135 -4.11 -4.44 -3.63
CA VAL A 135 -4.49 -4.59 -5.03
C VAL A 135 -4.26 -3.29 -5.78
N PHE A 136 -3.44 -3.35 -6.83
CA PHE A 136 -3.18 -2.24 -7.74
C PHE A 136 -4.09 -2.34 -8.97
N LEU A 137 -4.87 -1.29 -9.21
CA LEU A 137 -5.89 -1.19 -10.24
C LEU A 137 -5.57 -0.07 -11.23
N PRO A 138 -6.19 -0.06 -12.42
CA PRO A 138 -6.07 1.03 -13.38
C PRO A 138 -6.33 2.41 -12.75
N CYS A 139 -5.76 3.45 -13.34
CA CYS A 139 -5.90 4.84 -12.90
C CYS A 139 -5.30 5.13 -11.51
N ASN A 140 -4.21 4.45 -11.16
CA ASN A 140 -3.53 4.61 -9.88
C ASN A 140 -4.44 4.36 -8.65
N GLN A 141 -5.47 3.54 -8.83
CA GLN A 141 -6.30 3.10 -7.71
C GLN A 141 -5.58 2.00 -6.95
N VAL A 142 -5.63 2.08 -5.64
CA VAL A 142 -5.06 1.07 -4.73
C VAL A 142 -6.12 0.72 -3.70
N VAL A 143 -6.31 -0.58 -3.48
CA VAL A 143 -7.29 -1.09 -2.51
C VAL A 143 -6.60 -2.07 -1.57
N PRO A 144 -6.45 -1.74 -0.28
CA PRO A 144 -6.05 -2.71 0.73
C PRO A 144 -7.24 -3.60 1.10
N ILE A 145 -6.99 -4.89 1.28
CA ILE A 145 -7.97 -5.87 1.75
C ILE A 145 -7.34 -6.59 2.94
N ILE A 146 -7.99 -6.53 4.09
CA ILE A 146 -7.50 -7.10 5.36
C ILE A 146 -8.43 -8.20 5.85
N ASP A 147 -9.74 -8.00 5.66
CA ASP A 147 -10.77 -8.94 6.09
C ASP A 147 -10.74 -10.23 5.27
N GLU A 148 -10.74 -11.38 5.95
CA GLU A 148 -10.68 -12.70 5.32
C GLU A 148 -11.86 -12.98 4.39
N VAL A 149 -13.07 -12.59 4.80
CA VAL A 149 -14.29 -12.81 4.01
C VAL A 149 -14.25 -11.96 2.73
N GLU A 150 -13.82 -10.71 2.86
CA GLU A 150 -13.69 -9.81 1.73
C GLU A 150 -12.59 -10.27 0.77
N ARG A 151 -11.45 -10.73 1.30
CA ARG A 151 -10.38 -11.32 0.49
C ARG A 151 -10.91 -12.52 -0.30
N GLY A 152 -11.61 -13.45 0.35
CA GLY A 152 -12.24 -14.59 -0.31
C GLY A 152 -13.21 -14.14 -1.40
N ARG A 153 -14.05 -13.15 -1.16
CA ARG A 153 -14.99 -12.60 -2.15
C ARG A 153 -14.29 -12.01 -3.38
N VAL A 154 -13.18 -11.31 -3.19
CA VAL A 154 -12.46 -10.65 -4.28
C VAL A 154 -11.57 -11.63 -5.04
N MET A 155 -10.83 -12.51 -4.34
CA MET A 155 -9.78 -13.35 -4.94
C MET A 155 -10.26 -14.73 -5.39
N ASN A 156 -11.40 -15.23 -4.88
CA ASN A 156 -11.87 -16.56 -5.29
C ASN A 156 -12.33 -16.56 -6.75
N THR A 157 -11.69 -17.39 -7.57
CA THR A 157 -12.01 -17.58 -9.00
C THR A 157 -12.61 -18.96 -9.29
N GLU A 158 -12.98 -19.73 -8.27
CA GLU A 158 -13.65 -21.01 -8.46
C GLU A 158 -14.92 -20.85 -9.32
N GLY A 159 -15.04 -21.70 -10.32
CA GLY A 159 -16.19 -21.70 -11.25
C GLY A 159 -16.06 -20.73 -12.44
N PHE A 160 -15.00 -19.96 -12.57
CA PHE A 160 -14.84 -19.03 -13.71
C PHE A 160 -14.08 -19.62 -14.91
N GLY A 161 -13.54 -20.84 -14.83
CA GLY A 161 -12.80 -21.46 -15.93
C GLY A 161 -11.53 -20.70 -16.30
N LEU A 162 -11.17 -20.67 -17.60
CA LEU A 162 -10.03 -19.90 -18.13
C LEU A 162 -10.44 -18.43 -18.33
N VAL A 163 -10.56 -17.68 -17.26
CA VAL A 163 -10.87 -16.24 -17.31
C VAL A 163 -9.62 -15.40 -17.02
N ASP A 164 -9.68 -14.17 -17.51
CA ASP A 164 -8.71 -13.13 -17.14
C ASP A 164 -8.91 -12.78 -15.65
N TYR A 165 -8.05 -13.31 -14.80
CA TYR A 165 -8.08 -13.15 -13.35
C TYR A 165 -8.07 -11.67 -12.94
N ASP A 166 -7.21 -10.88 -13.60
CA ASP A 166 -7.11 -9.45 -13.34
C ASP A 166 -8.42 -8.72 -13.63
N ALA A 167 -9.06 -9.06 -14.75
CA ALA A 167 -10.35 -8.47 -15.11
C ALA A 167 -11.47 -8.80 -14.11
N VAL A 168 -11.46 -10.00 -13.53
CA VAL A 168 -12.41 -10.38 -12.47
C VAL A 168 -12.19 -9.56 -11.21
N ILE A 169 -10.94 -9.44 -10.74
CA ILE A 169 -10.58 -8.62 -9.57
C ILE A 169 -10.97 -7.16 -9.81
N GLN A 170 -10.57 -6.59 -10.95
CA GLN A 170 -10.90 -5.21 -11.34
C GLN A 170 -12.40 -4.96 -11.30
N LYS A 171 -13.20 -5.87 -11.83
CA LYS A 171 -14.68 -5.78 -11.83
C LYS A 171 -15.24 -5.82 -10.41
N ARG A 172 -14.76 -6.73 -9.55
CA ARG A 172 -15.24 -6.90 -8.17
C ARG A 172 -14.90 -5.70 -7.29
N LEU A 173 -13.77 -5.06 -7.54
CA LEU A 173 -13.33 -3.87 -6.83
C LEU A 173 -13.82 -2.56 -7.46
N GLY A 174 -14.61 -2.62 -8.53
CA GLY A 174 -15.16 -1.43 -9.18
C GLY A 174 -14.09 -0.54 -9.83
N ALA A 175 -13.05 -1.14 -10.40
CA ALA A 175 -11.98 -0.39 -11.07
C ALA A 175 -12.53 0.56 -12.14
N LYS A 176 -11.97 1.76 -12.21
CA LYS A 176 -12.33 2.76 -13.23
C LYS A 176 -11.96 2.24 -14.62
N LYS A 177 -12.89 2.30 -15.56
CA LYS A 177 -12.67 1.89 -16.96
C LYS A 177 -11.86 2.91 -17.76
N SER A 178 -11.85 4.16 -17.33
CA SER A 178 -11.10 5.25 -17.96
C SER A 178 -10.50 6.14 -16.88
N CYS A 179 -9.24 6.51 -17.07
CA CYS A 179 -8.57 7.40 -16.16
C CYS A 179 -8.94 8.86 -16.44
N PRO A 180 -9.12 9.71 -15.41
CA PRO A 180 -9.22 11.14 -15.63
C PRO A 180 -8.00 11.62 -16.40
N LYS A 181 -8.19 12.51 -17.35
CA LYS A 181 -7.07 13.20 -18.00
C LYS A 181 -6.38 14.06 -16.93
N SER A 182 -5.10 13.83 -16.72
CA SER A 182 -4.23 14.68 -15.90
C SER A 182 -4.05 16.05 -16.52
#